data_09cc2c678cce5f603ec99ebeaf6fb42b
#
_entry.id   09cc2c678cce5f603ec99ebeaf6fb42b
#
_cell.length_a   1.000
_cell.length_b   1.000
_cell.length_c   1.000
_cell.angle_alpha   90.00
_cell.angle_beta   90.00
_cell.angle_gamma   90.00
#
_symmetry.space_group_name_H-M   'P 1'
#
loop_
_entity.id
_entity.type
_entity.pdbx_description
1 polymer ?
#
loop_
_entity_poly.entity_id
_entity_poly.type
_entity_poly.pdbx_seq_one_letter_code
_entity_poly.pdbx_strand_id
1 'polypeptide(L)'
;MSGNTARVTVNSTHAGAAAKIGVGGTNYAGRMSSVQPGLRTGATPLAVRMRPKSLAEVAGQRHLLTPGSPLVSLANDKTGEQGSVSVILWGPPGTGKTTLAQTIAHSSGRRFVELSAVSAGVRDVRQVMDEARTSRDLYGLSTVLFLDEIHRFSKAQQDALLPGVENGIIILVAATTENPSFSVISPLLSRSLLLTLETLSDDDLGTVVDRAVTDPRGLADRFVLDPEARGAIIRLASGDARRALTALEAASVSAATTETADGEKPVITTEIVSLAVDRALLRYDRNGDEHYDVISAFIKSVRGSDVDASLHYLARMIEAGEDPRFICRRIIVLASEDIGMADPQSLVIAIAAADAVQYIGMPEGRIPLAQAVVHLACAPKSNSAYMALDAAIADVRNGNTGRVPKHLRDAHYPGAKRLGHGKGYKYPHDDALGVLTQDYLPTELRRKQYYTPTEHGNERDVSARLAKLRKIIRGQ
;
A
#
# COMPACT_ATOMS: atom_id res chain seq x y z
N MET A 1 -18.68 -52.32 -25.38
CA MET A 1 -18.61 -53.33 -24.32
C MET A 1 -18.68 -52.59 -22.99
N SER A 2 -19.80 -52.87 -22.29
CA SER A 2 -20.16 -52.80 -20.86
C SER A 2 -19.65 -51.57 -20.11
N GLY A 3 -20.43 -50.60 -19.63
CA GLY A 3 -21.75 -50.70 -19.01
C GLY A 3 -21.63 -50.94 -17.50
N ASN A 4 -21.72 -49.86 -16.69
CA ASN A 4 -22.24 -50.05 -15.34
C ASN A 4 -22.89 -48.75 -14.81
N THR A 5 -24.22 -48.77 -14.80
CA THR A 5 -25.15 -47.83 -14.20
C THR A 5 -25.47 -48.32 -12.78
N ALA A 6 -25.22 -47.50 -11.78
CA ALA A 6 -25.71 -47.75 -10.42
C ALA A 6 -26.96 -46.90 -10.17
N ARG A 7 -28.09 -47.62 -9.91
CA ARG A 7 -29.39 -47.10 -9.52
C ARG A 7 -29.38 -46.66 -8.05
N VAL A 8 -29.94 -45.46 -7.78
CA VAL A 8 -30.35 -45.06 -6.45
C VAL A 8 -31.87 -45.35 -6.29
N THR A 9 -32.20 -46.12 -5.28
CA THR A 9 -33.57 -46.46 -4.88
C THR A 9 -34.08 -45.45 -3.90
N VAL A 10 -35.27 -44.90 -4.19
CA VAL A 10 -36.06 -44.05 -3.30
C VAL A 10 -36.99 -44.97 -2.50
N ASN A 11 -37.01 -44.82 -1.18
CA ASN A 11 -38.06 -45.39 -0.34
C ASN A 11 -38.83 -44.28 0.35
N SER A 12 -40.11 -44.20 0.01
CA SER A 12 -41.14 -43.39 0.67
C SER A 12 -41.88 -44.23 1.69
N THR A 13 -42.10 -43.73 2.91
CA THR A 13 -43.20 -44.17 3.77
C THR A 13 -43.82 -42.96 4.47
N HIS A 14 -45.13 -42.88 4.29
CA HIS A 14 -46.09 -41.95 4.89
C HIS A 14 -46.39 -42.25 6.37
N ALA A 15 -46.67 -41.17 7.14
CA ALA A 15 -47.79 -41.01 8.11
C ALA A 15 -47.52 -39.65 8.84
N GLY A 16 -48.29 -38.67 8.81
CA GLY A 16 -49.66 -38.45 9.09
C GLY A 16 -49.90 -38.05 10.56
N ALA A 17 -49.97 -36.73 10.89
CA ALA A 17 -50.85 -36.18 11.92
C ALA A 17 -50.80 -34.65 11.97
N ALA A 18 -51.96 -34.07 11.93
CA ALA A 18 -52.25 -32.64 12.05
C ALA A 18 -52.15 -32.16 13.52
N ALA A 19 -51.80 -30.91 13.73
CA ALA A 19 -52.57 -29.92 14.46
C ALA A 19 -51.77 -28.82 15.15
N LYS A 20 -52.33 -27.64 15.01
CA LYS A 20 -52.37 -26.46 15.88
C LYS A 20 -51.38 -25.32 15.57
N ILE A 21 -51.98 -24.35 14.95
CA ILE A 21 -51.58 -22.95 14.87
C ILE A 21 -51.49 -22.38 16.30
N GLY A 22 -50.31 -21.97 16.70
CA GLY A 22 -50.06 -21.18 17.89
C GLY A 22 -49.31 -19.94 17.48
N VAL A 23 -49.98 -18.79 17.49
CA VAL A 23 -49.38 -17.47 17.35
C VAL A 23 -48.58 -17.20 18.61
N GLY A 24 -47.26 -17.21 18.49
CA GLY A 24 -46.36 -16.84 19.56
C GLY A 24 -45.29 -15.91 19.01
N GLY A 25 -45.40 -14.63 19.35
CA GLY A 25 -44.40 -13.65 19.04
C GLY A 25 -43.05 -14.04 19.64
N THR A 26 -42.06 -14.23 18.82
CA THR A 26 -40.66 -14.40 19.24
C THR A 26 -39.88 -13.15 18.96
N ASN A 27 -39.55 -12.47 20.07
CA ASN A 27 -38.51 -11.45 20.12
C ASN A 27 -37.22 -11.97 19.50
N TYR A 28 -36.82 -11.39 18.38
CA TYR A 28 -35.46 -11.51 17.87
C TYR A 28 -34.54 -10.52 18.61
N ALA A 29 -34.28 -10.80 19.90
CA ALA A 29 -33.09 -10.28 20.56
C ALA A 29 -31.90 -11.13 20.13
N GLY A 30 -30.90 -10.48 19.55
CA GLY A 30 -29.73 -11.11 18.97
C GLY A 30 -29.08 -12.13 19.90
N ARG A 31 -28.90 -13.34 19.41
CA ARG A 31 -27.99 -14.31 20.01
C ARG A 31 -26.57 -13.81 19.85
N MET A 32 -26.05 -13.14 20.88
CA MET A 32 -24.63 -13.18 21.17
C MET A 32 -24.26 -14.65 21.39
N SER A 33 -23.41 -15.20 20.53
CA SER A 33 -22.89 -16.55 20.71
C SER A 33 -22.09 -16.58 22.01
N SER A 34 -22.69 -17.23 23.03
CA SER A 34 -21.97 -17.68 24.22
C SER A 34 -20.96 -18.74 23.75
N VAL A 35 -19.69 -18.37 23.68
CA VAL A 35 -18.58 -19.32 23.46
C VAL A 35 -18.55 -20.26 24.66
N GLN A 36 -18.88 -21.53 24.41
CA GLN A 36 -18.72 -22.60 25.42
C GLN A 36 -17.25 -22.72 25.80
N PRO A 37 -16.89 -22.89 27.08
CA PRO A 37 -15.52 -23.12 27.52
C PRO A 37 -15.16 -24.59 27.23
N GLY A 38 -14.43 -24.84 26.13
CA GLY A 38 -14.07 -26.23 25.82
C GLY A 38 -13.11 -26.48 24.66
N LEU A 39 -12.54 -25.46 24.01
CA LEU A 39 -11.42 -25.64 23.07
C LEU A 39 -10.40 -24.52 23.34
N ARG A 40 -9.17 -24.86 23.70
CA ARG A 40 -8.03 -23.94 23.73
C ARG A 40 -7.71 -23.52 22.29
N THR A 41 -8.49 -22.61 21.75
CA THR A 41 -8.08 -21.77 20.63
C THR A 41 -7.02 -20.83 21.18
N GLY A 42 -5.85 -20.75 20.55
CA GLY A 42 -4.78 -19.87 20.97
C GLY A 42 -5.31 -18.46 21.28
N ALA A 43 -4.84 -17.84 22.35
CA ALA A 43 -5.37 -16.55 22.81
C ALA A 43 -5.30 -15.53 21.67
N THR A 44 -6.41 -14.83 21.43
CA THR A 44 -6.49 -13.76 20.43
C THR A 44 -5.39 -12.74 20.71
N PRO A 45 -4.60 -12.29 19.70
CA PRO A 45 -3.49 -11.38 19.90
C PRO A 45 -3.90 -10.08 20.61
N LEU A 46 -3.03 -9.56 21.47
CA LEU A 46 -3.28 -8.34 22.25
C LEU A 46 -3.69 -7.16 21.36
N ALA A 47 -3.05 -6.99 20.22
CA ALA A 47 -3.37 -5.97 19.24
C ALA A 47 -4.80 -6.06 18.69
N VAL A 48 -5.41 -7.24 18.66
CA VAL A 48 -6.80 -7.44 18.25
C VAL A 48 -7.75 -7.18 19.42
N ARG A 49 -7.41 -7.67 20.62
CA ARG A 49 -8.22 -7.48 21.84
C ARG A 49 -8.34 -6.02 22.26
N MET A 50 -7.28 -5.25 22.03
CA MET A 50 -7.17 -3.83 22.39
C MET A 50 -7.71 -2.88 21.32
N ARG A 51 -8.32 -3.38 20.25
CA ARG A 51 -8.98 -2.50 19.25
C ARG A 51 -10.01 -1.59 19.91
N PRO A 52 -9.95 -0.27 19.64
CA PRO A 52 -10.96 0.70 20.10
C PRO A 52 -12.38 0.30 19.75
N LYS A 53 -13.29 0.47 20.70
CA LYS A 53 -14.72 0.21 20.53
C LYS A 53 -15.50 1.49 20.18
N SER A 54 -14.92 2.65 20.42
CA SER A 54 -15.50 3.96 20.11
C SER A 54 -14.43 4.92 19.60
N LEU A 55 -14.84 6.01 18.94
CA LEU A 55 -13.90 7.04 18.48
C LEU A 55 -13.11 7.68 19.64
N ALA A 56 -13.66 7.74 20.84
CA ALA A 56 -12.99 8.28 22.02
C ALA A 56 -11.81 7.39 22.48
N GLU A 57 -11.82 6.11 22.15
CA GLU A 57 -10.73 5.19 22.46
C GLU A 57 -9.60 5.23 21.43
N VAL A 58 -9.79 5.88 20.27
CA VAL A 58 -8.77 5.93 19.20
C VAL A 58 -7.65 6.85 19.66
N ALA A 59 -6.42 6.35 19.68
CA ALA A 59 -5.23 7.13 19.96
C ALA A 59 -4.76 7.85 18.69
N GLY A 60 -4.27 9.08 18.86
CA GLY A 60 -3.79 9.91 17.76
C GLY A 60 -4.88 10.37 16.79
N GLN A 61 -4.49 10.68 15.55
CA GLN A 61 -5.37 11.09 14.45
C GLN A 61 -6.31 12.26 14.79
N ARG A 62 -5.90 13.14 15.68
CA ARG A 62 -6.75 14.24 16.20
C ARG A 62 -7.29 15.14 15.10
N HIS A 63 -6.51 15.36 14.03
CA HIS A 63 -6.90 16.16 12.85
C HIS A 63 -8.09 15.55 12.09
N LEU A 64 -8.28 14.22 12.14
CA LEU A 64 -9.39 13.50 11.50
C LEU A 64 -10.60 13.32 12.43
N LEU A 65 -10.40 13.44 13.75
CA LEU A 65 -11.41 13.16 14.78
C LEU A 65 -11.99 14.43 15.41
N THR A 66 -11.82 15.59 14.77
CA THR A 66 -12.44 16.85 15.21
C THR A 66 -13.96 16.82 15.02
N PRO A 67 -14.73 17.47 15.89
CA PRO A 67 -16.18 17.62 15.72
C PRO A 67 -16.51 18.20 14.34
N GLY A 68 -17.45 17.56 13.62
CA GLY A 68 -17.85 17.97 12.27
C GLY A 68 -16.95 17.40 11.15
N SER A 69 -15.88 16.67 11.47
CA SER A 69 -15.09 15.98 10.44
C SER A 69 -15.91 14.88 9.77
N PRO A 70 -15.58 14.52 8.50
CA PRO A 70 -16.30 13.47 7.77
C PRO A 70 -16.36 12.13 8.50
N LEU A 71 -15.28 11.73 9.20
CA LEU A 71 -15.25 10.48 9.95
C LEU A 71 -16.19 10.52 11.18
N VAL A 72 -16.17 11.62 11.91
CA VAL A 72 -17.04 11.81 13.07
C VAL A 72 -18.50 11.90 12.64
N SER A 73 -18.78 12.60 11.54
CA SER A 73 -20.12 12.67 10.95
C SER A 73 -20.62 11.28 10.52
N LEU A 74 -19.77 10.51 9.84
CA LEU A 74 -20.11 9.15 9.40
C LEU A 74 -20.35 8.19 10.57
N ALA A 75 -19.60 8.33 11.67
CA ALA A 75 -19.78 7.51 12.88
C ALA A 75 -21.03 7.88 13.67
N ASN A 76 -21.43 9.15 13.66
CA ASN A 76 -22.58 9.66 14.40
C ASN A 76 -23.92 9.57 13.63
N ASP A 77 -23.88 9.41 12.32
CA ASP A 77 -25.06 9.30 11.48
C ASP A 77 -25.72 7.90 11.65
N LYS A 78 -26.66 7.82 12.59
CA LYS A 78 -27.45 6.60 12.85
C LYS A 78 -28.63 6.43 11.90
N THR A 79 -29.07 7.48 11.23
CA THR A 79 -30.26 7.48 10.36
C THR A 79 -29.92 7.24 8.90
N GLY A 80 -28.66 7.45 8.50
CA GLY A 80 -28.25 7.35 7.10
C GLY A 80 -28.71 8.52 6.23
N GLU A 81 -29.27 9.58 6.82
CA GLU A 81 -29.85 10.72 6.12
C GLU A 81 -28.80 11.74 5.63
N GLN A 82 -27.61 11.78 6.23
CA GLN A 82 -26.58 12.77 5.90
C GLN A 82 -25.71 12.43 4.68
N GLY A 83 -26.12 11.50 3.86
CA GLY A 83 -25.38 11.12 2.66
C GLY A 83 -24.14 10.27 2.95
N SER A 84 -24.07 9.11 2.35
CA SER A 84 -23.02 8.13 2.58
C SER A 84 -21.76 8.51 1.79
N VAL A 85 -20.82 9.20 2.41
CA VAL A 85 -19.54 9.53 1.78
C VAL A 85 -18.57 8.36 1.94
N SER A 86 -18.07 7.84 0.82
CA SER A 86 -17.00 6.85 0.81
C SER A 86 -15.66 7.49 1.17
N VAL A 87 -14.77 6.72 1.79
CA VAL A 87 -13.50 7.22 2.34
C VAL A 87 -12.35 6.30 1.92
N ILE A 88 -11.23 6.89 1.55
CA ILE A 88 -9.97 6.20 1.36
C ILE A 88 -9.01 6.63 2.47
N LEU A 89 -8.62 5.68 3.31
CA LEU A 89 -7.68 5.85 4.41
C LEU A 89 -6.27 5.53 3.93
N TRP A 90 -5.42 6.53 3.83
CA TRP A 90 -4.03 6.39 3.43
C TRP A 90 -3.09 6.69 4.58
N GLY A 91 -2.06 5.88 4.75
CA GLY A 91 -1.03 6.12 5.76
C GLY A 91 -0.21 4.88 6.09
N PRO A 92 0.85 5.02 6.89
CA PRO A 92 1.74 3.93 7.28
C PRO A 92 1.01 2.77 7.97
N PRO A 93 1.61 1.57 8.03
CA PRO A 93 1.07 0.46 8.80
C PRO A 93 0.93 0.82 10.29
N GLY A 94 0.03 0.16 10.99
CA GLY A 94 -0.17 0.33 12.44
C GLY A 94 -0.80 1.65 12.91
N THR A 95 -1.12 2.58 12.01
CA THR A 95 -1.73 3.89 12.32
C THR A 95 -3.24 3.84 12.62
N GLY A 96 -3.87 2.65 12.53
CA GLY A 96 -5.26 2.44 12.94
C GLY A 96 -6.29 2.46 11.81
N LYS A 97 -5.92 2.33 10.52
CA LYS A 97 -6.85 2.33 9.37
C LYS A 97 -8.02 1.36 9.55
N THR A 98 -7.73 0.07 9.77
CA THR A 98 -8.74 -0.98 10.01
C THR A 98 -9.56 -0.69 11.27
N THR A 99 -8.91 -0.20 12.31
CA THR A 99 -9.54 0.17 13.58
C THR A 99 -10.57 1.28 13.39
N LEU A 100 -10.21 2.35 12.68
CA LEU A 100 -11.12 3.46 12.37
C LEU A 100 -12.34 2.99 11.60
N ALA A 101 -12.16 2.15 10.57
CA ALA A 101 -13.24 1.60 9.77
C ALA A 101 -14.24 0.80 10.61
N GLN A 102 -13.72 -0.08 11.48
CA GLN A 102 -14.56 -0.88 12.39
C GLN A 102 -15.29 0.00 13.41
N THR A 103 -14.57 0.97 14.00
CA THR A 103 -15.15 1.87 14.99
C THR A 103 -16.28 2.73 14.41
N ILE A 104 -16.11 3.23 13.17
CA ILE A 104 -17.16 3.97 12.45
C ILE A 104 -18.40 3.12 12.24
N ALA A 105 -18.23 1.90 11.75
CA ALA A 105 -19.36 1.00 11.49
C ALA A 105 -20.12 0.63 12.77
N HIS A 106 -19.39 0.33 13.85
CA HIS A 106 -20.00 0.02 15.14
C HIS A 106 -20.73 1.21 15.75
N SER A 107 -20.13 2.41 15.70
CA SER A 107 -20.74 3.62 16.28
C SER A 107 -22.00 4.05 15.55
N SER A 108 -22.06 3.84 14.23
CA SER A 108 -23.23 4.19 13.40
C SER A 108 -24.33 3.10 13.37
N GLY A 109 -24.08 1.94 13.95
CA GLY A 109 -25.04 0.81 13.91
C GLY A 109 -25.22 0.19 12.51
N ARG A 110 -24.31 0.45 11.59
CA ARG A 110 -24.33 -0.09 10.21
C ARG A 110 -23.78 -1.51 10.15
N ARG A 111 -24.21 -2.25 9.14
CA ARG A 111 -23.63 -3.56 8.85
C ARG A 111 -22.17 -3.35 8.39
N PHE A 112 -21.25 -4.06 9.02
CA PHE A 112 -19.82 -4.07 8.65
C PHE A 112 -19.47 -5.33 7.88
N VAL A 113 -18.87 -5.16 6.71
CA VAL A 113 -18.31 -6.25 5.89
C VAL A 113 -16.86 -5.91 5.59
N GLU A 114 -15.97 -6.86 5.87
CA GLU A 114 -14.53 -6.74 5.60
C GLU A 114 -14.13 -7.64 4.44
N LEU A 115 -13.46 -7.08 3.44
CA LEU A 115 -12.81 -7.81 2.37
C LEU A 115 -11.32 -7.49 2.39
N SER A 116 -10.50 -8.52 2.24
CA SER A 116 -9.07 -8.34 2.00
C SER A 116 -8.79 -8.39 0.50
N ALA A 117 -8.16 -7.36 -0.04
CA ALA A 117 -7.79 -7.31 -1.45
C ALA A 117 -6.77 -8.40 -1.85
N VAL A 118 -6.14 -9.07 -0.88
CA VAL A 118 -5.21 -10.18 -1.13
C VAL A 118 -5.95 -11.45 -1.55
N SER A 119 -7.16 -11.70 -0.99
CA SER A 119 -7.91 -12.95 -1.19
C SER A 119 -9.23 -12.77 -1.94
N ALA A 120 -9.80 -11.58 -1.95
CA ALA A 120 -11.11 -11.31 -2.55
C ALA A 120 -11.02 -11.10 -4.07
N GLY A 121 -12.03 -11.62 -4.80
CA GLY A 121 -12.19 -11.43 -6.23
C GLY A 121 -13.43 -10.60 -6.60
N VAL A 122 -13.66 -10.38 -7.92
CA VAL A 122 -14.84 -9.68 -8.43
C VAL A 122 -16.15 -10.36 -7.98
N ARG A 123 -16.12 -11.69 -7.81
CA ARG A 123 -17.28 -12.47 -7.36
C ARG A 123 -17.68 -12.09 -5.93
N ASP A 124 -16.69 -11.96 -5.04
CA ASP A 124 -16.91 -11.61 -3.63
C ASP A 124 -17.45 -10.19 -3.50
N VAL A 125 -16.90 -9.25 -4.31
CA VAL A 125 -17.41 -7.88 -4.38
C VAL A 125 -18.88 -7.87 -4.79
N ARG A 126 -19.28 -8.60 -5.85
CA ARG A 126 -20.67 -8.69 -6.30
C ARG A 126 -21.59 -9.30 -5.25
N GLN A 127 -21.16 -10.37 -4.59
CA GLN A 127 -21.92 -10.98 -3.49
C GLN A 127 -22.21 -9.97 -2.38
N VAL A 128 -21.20 -9.22 -1.95
CA VAL A 128 -21.39 -8.17 -0.92
C VAL A 128 -22.37 -7.09 -1.38
N MET A 129 -22.35 -6.71 -2.67
CA MET A 129 -23.30 -5.75 -3.22
C MET A 129 -24.76 -6.26 -3.16
N ASP A 130 -24.97 -7.52 -3.53
CA ASP A 130 -26.30 -8.13 -3.51
C ASP A 130 -26.83 -8.27 -2.08
N GLU A 131 -25.97 -8.67 -1.15
CA GLU A 131 -26.30 -8.73 0.27
C GLU A 131 -26.56 -7.34 0.88
N ALA A 132 -25.81 -6.32 0.46
CA ALA A 132 -26.00 -4.94 0.90
C ALA A 132 -27.34 -4.38 0.40
N ARG A 133 -27.73 -4.66 -0.85
CA ARG A 133 -29.06 -4.32 -1.38
C ARG A 133 -30.16 -4.97 -0.55
N THR A 134 -30.04 -6.27 -0.33
CA THR A 134 -31.02 -7.03 0.49
C THR A 134 -31.14 -6.45 1.91
N SER A 135 -30.00 -6.13 2.55
CA SER A 135 -29.99 -5.54 3.89
C SER A 135 -30.66 -4.17 3.93
N ARG A 136 -30.42 -3.33 2.91
CA ARG A 136 -31.04 -2.02 2.79
C ARG A 136 -32.55 -2.13 2.53
N ASP A 137 -32.95 -2.98 1.56
CA ASP A 137 -34.33 -3.05 1.08
C ASP A 137 -35.25 -3.75 2.09
N LEU A 138 -34.75 -4.74 2.86
CA LEU A 138 -35.55 -5.46 3.85
C LEU A 138 -35.48 -4.86 5.27
N TYR A 139 -34.34 -4.29 5.66
CA TYR A 139 -34.09 -3.89 7.04
C TYR A 139 -33.75 -2.42 7.21
N GLY A 140 -33.65 -1.64 6.12
CA GLY A 140 -33.21 -0.25 6.17
C GLY A 140 -31.75 -0.08 6.61
N LEU A 141 -30.94 -1.15 6.60
CA LEU A 141 -29.57 -1.14 7.11
C LEU A 141 -28.56 -0.81 6.00
N SER A 142 -27.86 0.29 6.16
CA SER A 142 -26.70 0.64 5.32
C SER A 142 -25.51 -0.29 5.60
N THR A 143 -24.75 -0.60 4.57
CA THR A 143 -23.56 -1.47 4.68
C THR A 143 -22.28 -0.64 4.51
N VAL A 144 -21.37 -0.72 5.48
CA VAL A 144 -19.98 -0.26 5.36
C VAL A 144 -19.16 -1.43 4.84
N LEU A 145 -18.62 -1.28 3.64
CA LEU A 145 -17.64 -2.21 3.08
C LEU A 145 -16.24 -1.69 3.39
N PHE A 146 -15.53 -2.37 4.28
CA PHE A 146 -14.11 -2.13 4.49
C PHE A 146 -13.28 -3.00 3.54
N LEU A 147 -12.45 -2.36 2.74
CA LEU A 147 -11.52 -3.01 1.84
C LEU A 147 -10.08 -2.71 2.25
N ASP A 148 -9.41 -3.70 2.83
CA ASP A 148 -8.02 -3.56 3.23
C ASP A 148 -7.08 -3.77 2.03
N GLU A 149 -6.01 -2.96 1.96
CA GLU A 149 -4.97 -3.02 0.94
C GLU A 149 -5.53 -2.87 -0.50
N ILE A 150 -6.40 -1.86 -0.75
CA ILE A 150 -7.07 -1.66 -2.06
C ILE A 150 -6.09 -1.60 -3.24
N HIS A 151 -4.84 -1.20 -3.02
CA HIS A 151 -3.79 -1.16 -4.05
C HIS A 151 -3.48 -2.55 -4.65
N ARG A 152 -3.87 -3.64 -3.98
CA ARG A 152 -3.72 -5.02 -4.48
C ARG A 152 -4.84 -5.45 -5.40
N PHE A 153 -5.94 -4.70 -5.46
CA PHE A 153 -6.99 -4.94 -6.43
C PHE A 153 -6.57 -4.47 -7.82
N SER A 154 -6.77 -5.32 -8.82
CA SER A 154 -6.66 -4.94 -10.22
C SER A 154 -7.71 -3.86 -10.57
N LYS A 155 -7.49 -3.13 -11.66
CA LYS A 155 -8.44 -2.11 -12.13
C LYS A 155 -9.86 -2.68 -12.30
N ALA A 156 -9.99 -3.88 -12.86
CA ALA A 156 -11.29 -4.54 -13.05
C ALA A 156 -12.00 -4.89 -11.72
N GLN A 157 -11.24 -5.22 -10.67
CA GLN A 157 -11.81 -5.44 -9.33
C GLN A 157 -12.22 -4.13 -8.67
N GLN A 158 -11.46 -3.05 -8.88
CA GLN A 158 -11.83 -1.72 -8.40
C GLN A 158 -13.05 -1.18 -9.16
N ASP A 159 -13.16 -1.40 -10.48
CA ASP A 159 -14.32 -1.03 -11.29
C ASP A 159 -15.62 -1.71 -10.80
N ALA A 160 -15.52 -2.95 -10.29
CA ALA A 160 -16.66 -3.66 -9.73
C ALA A 160 -17.25 -3.00 -8.46
N LEU A 161 -16.52 -2.12 -7.79
CA LEU A 161 -17.01 -1.35 -6.63
C LEU A 161 -17.84 -0.14 -7.04
N LEU A 162 -17.64 0.43 -8.24
CA LEU A 162 -18.25 1.68 -8.68
C LEU A 162 -19.79 1.69 -8.59
N PRO A 163 -20.51 0.66 -9.09
CA PRO A 163 -21.97 0.67 -9.01
C PRO A 163 -22.51 0.71 -7.58
N GLY A 164 -21.79 0.10 -6.62
CA GLY A 164 -22.14 0.11 -5.23
C GLY A 164 -21.94 1.46 -4.55
N VAL A 165 -20.85 2.14 -4.90
CA VAL A 165 -20.50 3.47 -4.39
C VAL A 165 -21.41 4.53 -5.02
N GLU A 166 -21.60 4.50 -6.35
CA GLU A 166 -22.41 5.48 -7.09
C GLU A 166 -23.88 5.47 -6.69
N ASN A 167 -24.44 4.29 -6.47
CA ASN A 167 -25.85 4.11 -6.08
C ASN A 167 -26.09 4.12 -4.59
N GLY A 168 -25.06 4.40 -3.76
CA GLY A 168 -25.17 4.40 -2.30
C GLY A 168 -25.61 3.07 -1.70
N ILE A 169 -25.31 1.96 -2.40
CA ILE A 169 -25.61 0.59 -1.91
C ILE A 169 -24.67 0.25 -0.76
N ILE A 170 -23.43 0.69 -0.87
CA ILE A 170 -22.40 0.56 0.16
C ILE A 170 -21.75 1.91 0.44
N ILE A 171 -21.22 2.03 1.63
CA ILE A 171 -20.24 3.05 2.01
C ILE A 171 -18.89 2.36 1.96
N LEU A 172 -18.06 2.73 0.98
CA LEU A 172 -16.72 2.18 0.87
C LEU A 172 -15.79 2.88 1.86
N VAL A 173 -15.13 2.10 2.70
CA VAL A 173 -13.98 2.55 3.49
C VAL A 173 -12.78 1.72 3.04
N ALA A 174 -11.99 2.25 2.13
CA ALA A 174 -10.82 1.56 1.61
C ALA A 174 -9.57 1.99 2.40
N ALA A 175 -8.66 1.05 2.63
CA ALA A 175 -7.37 1.33 3.27
C ALA A 175 -6.22 1.01 2.32
N THR A 176 -5.17 1.82 2.37
CA THR A 176 -3.93 1.58 1.60
C THR A 176 -2.71 2.17 2.33
N THR A 177 -1.57 1.52 2.15
CA THR A 177 -0.25 2.03 2.53
C THR A 177 0.46 2.71 1.36
N GLU A 178 0.04 2.45 0.12
CA GLU A 178 0.60 3.07 -1.08
C GLU A 178 -0.13 4.38 -1.43
N ASN A 179 0.55 5.27 -2.16
CA ASN A 179 -0.06 6.53 -2.61
C ASN A 179 -1.29 6.25 -3.50
N PRO A 180 -2.50 6.67 -3.07
CA PRO A 180 -3.75 6.37 -3.77
C PRO A 180 -3.81 6.92 -5.19
N SER A 181 -3.08 8.01 -5.48
CA SER A 181 -3.05 8.61 -6.81
C SER A 181 -2.46 7.67 -7.89
N PHE A 182 -1.69 6.66 -7.48
CA PHE A 182 -1.09 5.69 -8.40
C PHE A 182 -1.76 4.31 -8.33
N SER A 183 -2.38 3.99 -7.20
CA SER A 183 -2.88 2.64 -6.91
C SER A 183 -4.41 2.52 -6.95
N VAL A 184 -5.14 3.64 -6.92
CA VAL A 184 -6.60 3.64 -6.97
C VAL A 184 -7.07 4.31 -8.27
N ILE A 185 -8.11 3.75 -8.90
CA ILE A 185 -8.67 4.30 -10.14
C ILE A 185 -9.33 5.66 -9.91
N SER A 186 -9.16 6.57 -10.86
CA SER A 186 -9.69 7.94 -10.78
C SER A 186 -11.20 8.02 -10.49
N PRO A 187 -12.07 7.12 -11.03
CA PRO A 187 -13.50 7.14 -10.69
C PRO A 187 -13.82 6.89 -9.22
N LEU A 188 -13.06 6.04 -8.52
CA LEU A 188 -13.22 5.84 -7.08
C LEU A 188 -12.68 7.03 -6.29
N LEU A 189 -11.52 7.57 -6.68
CA LEU A 189 -10.94 8.76 -6.04
C LEU A 189 -11.89 9.96 -6.11
N SER A 190 -12.54 10.18 -7.25
CA SER A 190 -13.48 11.32 -7.42
C SER A 190 -14.77 11.20 -6.60
N ARG A 191 -15.09 10.00 -6.08
CA ARG A 191 -16.29 9.69 -5.30
C ARG A 191 -16.00 9.38 -3.83
N SER A 192 -14.75 9.54 -3.42
CA SER A 192 -14.30 9.22 -2.07
C SER A 192 -13.52 10.38 -1.48
N LEU A 193 -13.59 10.57 -0.18
CA LEU A 193 -12.71 11.48 0.53
C LEU A 193 -11.40 10.77 0.82
N LEU A 194 -10.28 11.38 0.44
CA LEU A 194 -8.96 10.92 0.80
C LEU A 194 -8.58 11.49 2.17
N LEU A 195 -8.34 10.62 3.14
CA LEU A 195 -7.94 10.97 4.49
C LEU A 195 -6.57 10.35 4.79
N THR A 196 -5.63 11.20 5.18
CA THR A 196 -4.26 10.77 5.48
C THR A 196 -4.14 10.53 6.99
N LEU A 197 -3.70 9.32 7.36
CA LEU A 197 -3.35 8.99 8.73
C LEU A 197 -1.86 9.22 8.94
N GLU A 198 -1.53 9.81 10.06
CA GLU A 198 -0.16 10.05 10.49
C GLU A 198 0.34 8.93 11.42
N THR A 199 1.65 8.76 11.51
CA THR A 199 2.27 7.92 12.53
C THR A 199 1.87 8.41 13.92
N LEU A 200 1.67 7.48 14.85
CA LEU A 200 1.34 7.84 16.23
C LEU A 200 2.54 8.48 16.91
N SER A 201 2.29 9.51 17.70
CA SER A 201 3.32 10.11 18.56
C SER A 201 3.70 9.15 19.70
N ASP A 202 4.85 9.40 20.34
CA ASP A 202 5.28 8.63 21.51
C ASP A 202 4.26 8.72 22.65
N ASP A 203 3.58 9.84 22.81
CA ASP A 203 2.52 10.04 23.81
C ASP A 203 1.27 9.21 23.48
N ASP A 204 0.89 9.15 22.18
CA ASP A 204 -0.25 8.34 21.72
C ASP A 204 0.05 6.85 21.92
N LEU A 205 1.28 6.42 21.55
CA LEU A 205 1.73 5.03 21.78
C LEU A 205 1.78 4.70 23.29
N GLY A 206 2.28 5.64 24.10
CA GLY A 206 2.27 5.50 25.55
C GLY A 206 0.86 5.28 26.09
N THR A 207 -0.11 6.05 25.64
CA THR A 207 -1.52 5.88 26.02
C THR A 207 -2.06 4.50 25.62
N VAL A 208 -1.69 3.99 24.45
CA VAL A 208 -2.10 2.64 23.99
C VAL A 208 -1.48 1.55 24.85
N VAL A 209 -0.18 1.65 25.16
CA VAL A 209 0.55 0.70 26.00
C VAL A 209 0.01 0.68 27.42
N ASP A 210 -0.14 1.84 28.06
CA ASP A 210 -0.65 1.98 29.43
C ASP A 210 -2.06 1.40 29.56
N ARG A 211 -2.93 1.69 28.60
CA ARG A 211 -4.26 1.12 28.55
C ARG A 211 -4.20 -0.41 28.38
N ALA A 212 -3.29 -0.93 27.57
CA ALA A 212 -3.17 -2.37 27.36
C ALA A 212 -2.70 -3.13 28.62
N VAL A 213 -1.91 -2.49 29.49
CA VAL A 213 -1.50 -3.06 30.78
C VAL A 213 -2.68 -3.17 31.74
N THR A 214 -3.53 -2.16 31.83
CA THR A 214 -4.59 -2.05 32.84
C THR A 214 -5.95 -2.60 32.40
N ASP A 215 -6.30 -2.47 31.11
CA ASP A 215 -7.64 -2.87 30.59
C ASP A 215 -7.85 -4.39 30.76
N PRO A 216 -9.03 -4.84 31.20
CA PRO A 216 -9.41 -6.26 31.26
C PRO A 216 -9.28 -7.01 29.92
N ARG A 217 -9.41 -6.31 28.79
CA ARG A 217 -9.17 -6.86 27.44
C ARG A 217 -7.68 -7.11 27.17
N GLY A 218 -6.82 -6.36 27.88
CA GLY A 218 -5.37 -6.40 27.74
C GLY A 218 -4.70 -7.37 28.68
N LEU A 219 -3.78 -6.86 29.47
CA LEU A 219 -3.05 -7.62 30.49
C LEU A 219 -3.77 -7.65 31.84
N ALA A 220 -4.89 -6.93 31.97
CA ALA A 220 -5.78 -6.93 33.15
C ALA A 220 -5.06 -6.60 34.45
N ASP A 221 -4.14 -5.67 34.42
CA ASP A 221 -3.34 -5.21 35.57
C ASP A 221 -2.55 -6.34 36.28
N ARG A 222 -2.21 -7.41 35.55
CA ARG A 222 -1.48 -8.57 36.11
C ARG A 222 0.05 -8.38 36.14
N PHE A 223 0.56 -7.35 35.50
CA PHE A 223 1.98 -7.06 35.35
C PHE A 223 2.28 -5.63 35.80
N VAL A 224 3.48 -5.39 36.25
CA VAL A 224 4.04 -4.05 36.43
C VAL A 224 4.92 -3.76 35.21
N LEU A 225 4.67 -2.67 34.51
CA LEU A 225 5.53 -2.23 33.41
C LEU A 225 6.51 -1.16 33.93
N ASP A 226 7.79 -1.48 33.88
CA ASP A 226 8.85 -0.53 34.26
C ASP A 226 8.83 0.68 33.29
N PRO A 227 8.99 1.92 33.80
CA PRO A 227 9.06 3.12 32.97
C PRO A 227 10.12 3.06 31.86
N GLU A 228 11.28 2.48 32.10
CA GLU A 228 12.31 2.31 31.07
C GLU A 228 11.89 1.29 30.00
N ALA A 229 11.27 0.18 30.40
CA ALA A 229 10.71 -0.83 29.50
C ALA A 229 9.57 -0.24 28.65
N ARG A 230 8.70 0.58 29.25
CA ARG A 230 7.67 1.35 28.52
C ARG A 230 8.31 2.20 27.43
N GLY A 231 9.32 2.99 27.77
CA GLY A 231 10.06 3.81 26.81
C GLY A 231 10.72 2.98 25.71
N ALA A 232 11.26 1.79 26.03
CA ALA A 232 11.84 0.87 25.05
C ALA A 232 10.80 0.35 24.07
N ILE A 233 9.61 -0.07 24.53
CA ILE A 233 8.50 -0.51 23.67
C ILE A 233 8.07 0.61 22.74
N ILE A 234 7.93 1.85 23.20
CA ILE A 234 7.51 3.01 22.40
C ILE A 234 8.54 3.27 21.30
N ARG A 235 9.83 3.34 21.64
CA ARG A 235 10.90 3.52 20.64
C ARG A 235 10.93 2.41 19.59
N LEU A 236 10.77 1.16 20.01
CA LEU A 236 10.73 0.00 19.11
C LEU A 236 9.50 0.04 18.19
N ALA A 237 8.41 0.59 18.65
CA ALA A 237 7.16 0.66 17.88
C ALA A 237 7.21 1.71 16.77
N SER A 238 8.00 2.79 16.89
CA SER A 238 8.21 3.81 15.86
C SER A 238 6.90 4.28 15.21
N GLY A 239 5.89 4.64 16.01
CA GLY A 239 4.59 5.12 15.53
C GLY A 239 3.55 4.04 15.18
N ASP A 240 3.90 2.74 15.28
CA ASP A 240 3.00 1.60 14.99
C ASP A 240 2.42 0.99 16.27
N ALA A 241 1.11 1.22 16.53
CA ALA A 241 0.42 0.67 17.71
C ALA A 241 0.35 -0.86 17.72
N ARG A 242 0.27 -1.51 16.55
CA ARG A 242 0.26 -2.99 16.46
C ARG A 242 1.60 -3.55 16.92
N ARG A 243 2.70 -2.92 16.50
CA ARG A 243 4.06 -3.29 16.88
C ARG A 243 4.28 -3.10 18.40
N ALA A 244 3.81 -1.97 18.97
CA ALA A 244 3.86 -1.73 20.40
C ALA A 244 3.15 -2.81 21.21
N LEU A 245 1.92 -3.15 20.82
CA LEU A 245 1.11 -4.16 21.50
C LEU A 245 1.68 -5.59 21.33
N THR A 246 2.27 -5.89 20.18
CA THR A 246 2.95 -7.18 19.95
C THR A 246 4.20 -7.32 20.82
N ALA A 247 4.99 -6.25 20.93
CA ALA A 247 6.18 -6.23 21.81
C ALA A 247 5.77 -6.38 23.29
N LEU A 248 4.73 -5.66 23.72
CA LEU A 248 4.20 -5.77 25.08
C LEU A 248 3.67 -7.18 25.38
N GLU A 249 2.95 -7.81 24.44
CA GLU A 249 2.43 -9.17 24.58
C GLU A 249 3.58 -10.18 24.71
N ALA A 250 4.59 -10.10 23.85
CA ALA A 250 5.76 -10.97 23.90
C ALA A 250 6.54 -10.81 25.21
N ALA A 251 6.73 -9.55 25.65
CA ALA A 251 7.39 -9.27 26.92
C ALA A 251 6.58 -9.80 28.13
N SER A 252 5.25 -9.69 28.10
CA SER A 252 4.39 -10.20 29.17
C SER A 252 4.46 -11.74 29.30
N VAL A 253 4.56 -12.46 28.15
CA VAL A 253 4.75 -13.91 28.16
C VAL A 253 6.11 -14.28 28.78
N SER A 254 7.17 -13.55 28.47
CA SER A 254 8.50 -13.77 29.04
C SER A 254 8.53 -13.42 30.54
N ALA A 255 7.92 -12.30 30.94
CA ALA A 255 7.83 -11.92 32.35
C ALA A 255 7.04 -12.92 33.20
N ALA A 256 6.01 -13.56 32.64
CA ALA A 256 5.22 -14.57 33.33
C ALA A 256 6.00 -15.86 33.69
N THR A 257 7.16 -16.07 33.07
CA THR A 257 8.05 -17.22 33.36
C THR A 257 9.12 -16.92 34.41
N THR A 258 9.20 -15.65 34.85
CA THR A 258 10.16 -15.22 35.88
C THR A 258 9.60 -15.56 37.28
N GLU A 259 10.40 -16.17 38.13
CA GLU A 259 10.00 -16.44 39.51
C GLU A 259 9.80 -15.12 40.26
N THR A 260 8.60 -14.92 40.79
CA THR A 260 8.22 -13.78 41.62
C THR A 260 7.91 -14.29 43.05
N ALA A 261 8.12 -13.45 44.06
CA ALA A 261 7.71 -13.79 45.43
C ALA A 261 6.19 -13.95 45.51
N ASP A 262 5.70 -14.78 46.44
CA ASP A 262 4.27 -15.06 46.58
C ASP A 262 3.44 -13.75 46.69
N GLY A 263 2.57 -13.52 45.71
CA GLY A 263 1.64 -12.36 45.72
C GLY A 263 2.17 -11.12 44.99
N GLU A 264 3.39 -11.08 44.49
CA GLU A 264 3.91 -9.98 43.69
C GLU A 264 3.58 -10.12 42.22
N LYS A 265 3.28 -8.98 41.56
CA LYS A 265 3.05 -8.96 40.09
C LYS A 265 4.40 -9.07 39.37
N PRO A 266 4.53 -9.92 38.32
CA PRO A 266 5.71 -9.94 37.49
C PRO A 266 6.00 -8.56 36.89
N VAL A 267 7.28 -8.17 36.88
CA VAL A 267 7.75 -6.90 36.33
C VAL A 267 8.26 -7.09 34.91
N ILE A 268 7.77 -6.31 33.96
CA ILE A 268 8.28 -6.25 32.60
C ILE A 268 9.42 -5.22 32.59
N THR A 269 10.67 -5.71 32.55
CA THR A 269 11.89 -4.87 32.53
C THR A 269 12.37 -4.65 31.09
N THR A 270 13.33 -3.74 30.91
CA THR A 270 13.96 -3.46 29.61
C THR A 270 14.69 -4.68 29.04
N GLU A 271 15.32 -5.49 29.91
CA GLU A 271 15.99 -6.74 29.50
C GLU A 271 14.99 -7.75 28.93
N ILE A 272 13.83 -7.88 29.60
CA ILE A 272 12.75 -8.77 29.14
C ILE A 272 12.21 -8.29 27.80
N VAL A 273 12.01 -6.99 27.62
CA VAL A 273 11.57 -6.40 26.34
C VAL A 273 12.60 -6.69 25.25
N SER A 274 13.89 -6.47 25.50
CA SER A 274 14.94 -6.71 24.52
C SER A 274 15.00 -8.18 24.10
N LEU A 275 14.98 -9.11 25.04
CA LEU A 275 14.98 -10.56 24.75
C LEU A 275 13.72 -11.03 24.02
N ALA A 276 12.55 -10.46 24.36
CA ALA A 276 11.29 -10.81 23.72
C ALA A 276 11.21 -10.25 22.28
N VAL A 277 11.79 -9.07 22.08
CA VAL A 277 11.78 -8.38 20.79
C VAL A 277 12.81 -8.96 19.84
N ASP A 278 14.01 -9.33 20.28
CA ASP A 278 14.99 -10.03 19.44
C ASP A 278 14.42 -11.33 18.87
N ARG A 279 13.60 -12.05 19.65
CA ARG A 279 12.89 -13.24 19.17
C ARG A 279 11.70 -12.93 18.25
N ALA A 280 11.06 -11.76 18.39
CA ALA A 280 9.91 -11.34 17.61
C ALA A 280 10.31 -10.59 16.34
N LEU A 281 11.39 -9.79 16.39
CA LEU A 281 11.89 -8.99 15.25
C LEU A 281 12.51 -9.86 14.16
N LEU A 282 13.13 -11.00 14.49
CA LEU A 282 13.55 -11.99 13.49
C LEU A 282 12.39 -12.52 12.62
N ARG A 283 11.14 -12.29 13.04
CA ARG A 283 9.93 -12.71 12.31
C ARG A 283 9.14 -11.56 11.67
N TYR A 284 9.38 -10.27 12.00
CA TYR A 284 8.41 -9.22 11.70
C TYR A 284 8.94 -7.90 11.10
N ASP A 285 10.24 -7.70 10.95
CA ASP A 285 10.80 -6.40 10.55
C ASP A 285 10.83 -6.16 9.03
N ARG A 286 9.66 -6.28 8.38
CA ARG A 286 9.50 -5.94 6.94
C ARG A 286 8.89 -4.56 6.67
N ASN A 287 8.46 -3.80 7.67
CA ASN A 287 7.66 -2.57 7.47
C ASN A 287 7.93 -1.43 8.47
N GLY A 288 9.10 -1.33 9.10
CA GLY A 288 9.43 -0.25 10.06
C GLY A 288 10.17 0.94 9.44
N ASP A 289 10.25 2.08 10.15
CA ASP A 289 11.00 3.29 9.72
C ASP A 289 12.48 3.00 9.50
N GLU A 290 13.10 2.08 10.27
CA GLU A 290 14.46 1.60 10.06
C GLU A 290 14.63 0.95 8.67
N HIS A 291 13.59 0.31 8.16
CA HIS A 291 13.55 -0.21 6.79
C HIS A 291 13.70 0.92 5.76
N TYR A 292 12.96 2.03 5.91
CA TYR A 292 13.10 3.19 5.02
C TYR A 292 14.45 3.87 5.15
N ASP A 293 15.02 3.91 6.35
CA ASP A 293 16.35 4.47 6.60
C ASP A 293 17.45 3.63 5.96
N VAL A 294 17.40 2.30 6.08
CA VAL A 294 18.34 1.38 5.42
C VAL A 294 18.25 1.50 3.91
N ILE A 295 17.04 1.56 3.33
CA ILE A 295 16.82 1.75 1.90
C ILE A 295 17.36 3.10 1.45
N SER A 296 17.07 4.17 2.20
CA SER A 296 17.55 5.53 1.90
C SER A 296 19.08 5.60 1.97
N ALA A 297 19.69 4.95 2.96
CA ALA A 297 21.13 4.84 3.09
C ALA A 297 21.75 4.02 1.93
N PHE A 298 21.14 2.91 1.54
CA PHE A 298 21.53 2.12 0.38
C PHE A 298 21.55 2.96 -0.89
N ILE A 299 20.46 3.65 -1.20
CA ILE A 299 20.33 4.51 -2.37
C ILE A 299 21.41 5.61 -2.36
N LYS A 300 21.60 6.29 -1.24
CA LYS A 300 22.58 7.36 -1.08
C LYS A 300 24.02 6.86 -1.21
N SER A 301 24.32 5.65 -0.72
CA SER A 301 25.65 5.04 -0.84
C SER A 301 25.99 4.70 -2.29
N VAL A 302 25.07 4.09 -3.04
CA VAL A 302 25.25 3.81 -4.47
C VAL A 302 25.41 5.10 -5.26
N ARG A 303 24.57 6.11 -5.00
CA ARG A 303 24.65 7.45 -5.59
C ARG A 303 25.97 8.13 -5.27
N GLY A 304 26.45 7.99 -4.05
CA GLY A 304 27.73 8.53 -3.55
C GLY A 304 28.94 7.73 -3.97
N SER A 305 28.78 6.60 -4.71
CA SER A 305 29.87 5.72 -5.16
C SER A 305 30.65 5.05 -4.02
N ASP A 306 30.03 4.88 -2.85
CA ASP A 306 30.61 4.11 -1.75
C ASP A 306 30.17 2.65 -1.89
N VAL A 307 31.06 1.82 -2.44
CA VAL A 307 30.81 0.38 -2.72
C VAL A 307 30.60 -0.41 -1.43
N ASP A 308 31.44 -0.15 -0.42
CA ASP A 308 31.43 -0.91 0.84
C ASP A 308 30.16 -0.61 1.64
N ALA A 309 29.77 0.67 1.74
CA ALA A 309 28.50 1.05 2.36
C ALA A 309 27.30 0.50 1.59
N SER A 310 27.35 0.51 0.25
CA SER A 310 26.28 -0.05 -0.60
C SER A 310 26.07 -1.53 -0.34
N LEU A 311 27.17 -2.31 -0.27
CA LEU A 311 27.12 -3.75 0.07
C LEU A 311 26.65 -4.00 1.50
N HIS A 312 27.09 -3.17 2.46
CA HIS A 312 26.66 -3.27 3.85
C HIS A 312 25.14 -3.08 3.98
N TYR A 313 24.57 -2.04 3.36
CA TYR A 313 23.12 -1.81 3.40
C TYR A 313 22.34 -2.84 2.58
N LEU A 314 22.89 -3.37 1.47
CA LEU A 314 22.30 -4.51 0.77
C LEU A 314 22.23 -5.74 1.69
N ALA A 315 23.31 -6.06 2.39
CA ALA A 315 23.35 -7.18 3.33
C ALA A 315 22.32 -7.00 4.46
N ARG A 316 22.19 -5.78 5.02
CA ARG A 316 21.15 -5.49 6.03
C ARG A 316 19.73 -5.73 5.51
N MET A 317 19.42 -5.34 4.26
CA MET A 317 18.11 -5.62 3.65
C MET A 317 17.88 -7.12 3.47
N ILE A 318 18.88 -7.87 3.04
CA ILE A 318 18.79 -9.32 2.82
C ILE A 318 18.57 -10.05 4.16
N GLU A 319 19.37 -9.74 5.18
CA GLU A 319 19.28 -10.37 6.52
C GLU A 319 17.97 -9.99 7.23
N ALA A 320 17.45 -8.79 7.02
CA ALA A 320 16.12 -8.40 7.48
C ALA A 320 14.98 -9.14 6.74
N GLY A 321 15.29 -9.94 5.72
CA GLY A 321 14.30 -10.71 4.94
C GLY A 321 13.46 -9.84 4.02
N GLU A 322 14.02 -8.74 3.52
CA GLU A 322 13.38 -7.88 2.52
C GLU A 322 12.98 -8.68 1.28
N ASP A 323 11.84 -8.32 0.68
CA ASP A 323 11.42 -8.92 -0.60
C ASP A 323 12.50 -8.69 -1.66
N PRO A 324 13.14 -9.75 -2.20
CA PRO A 324 14.16 -9.60 -3.24
C PRO A 324 13.68 -8.81 -4.46
N ARG A 325 12.38 -8.87 -4.78
CA ARG A 325 11.76 -8.07 -5.85
C ARG A 325 11.79 -6.58 -5.53
N PHE A 326 11.61 -6.22 -4.26
CA PHE A 326 11.70 -4.84 -3.84
C PHE A 326 13.15 -4.33 -4.00
N ILE A 327 14.15 -5.10 -3.57
CA ILE A 327 15.57 -4.78 -3.75
C ILE A 327 15.88 -4.59 -5.25
N CYS A 328 15.46 -5.54 -6.10
CA CYS A 328 15.63 -5.45 -7.56
C CYS A 328 15.02 -4.17 -8.14
N ARG A 329 13.79 -3.81 -7.74
CA ARG A 329 13.15 -2.56 -8.20
C ARG A 329 13.98 -1.33 -7.84
N ARG A 330 14.56 -1.28 -6.65
CA ARG A 330 15.42 -0.15 -6.24
C ARG A 330 16.69 -0.06 -7.05
N ILE A 331 17.34 -1.20 -7.33
CA ILE A 331 18.54 -1.27 -8.18
C ILE A 331 18.21 -0.81 -9.61
N ILE A 332 17.08 -1.22 -10.19
CA ILE A 332 16.65 -0.79 -11.52
C ILE A 332 16.37 0.72 -11.57
N VAL A 333 15.70 1.27 -10.56
CA VAL A 333 15.45 2.71 -10.48
C VAL A 333 16.77 3.49 -10.38
N LEU A 334 17.69 3.08 -9.49
CA LEU A 334 19.03 3.70 -9.35
C LEU A 334 19.81 3.71 -10.67
N ALA A 335 19.78 2.61 -11.42
CA ALA A 335 20.45 2.51 -12.71
C ALA A 335 19.96 3.56 -13.72
N SER A 336 18.68 3.92 -13.67
CA SER A 336 18.07 4.90 -14.58
C SER A 336 18.10 6.33 -14.03
N GLU A 337 17.89 6.51 -12.72
CA GLU A 337 17.78 7.81 -12.06
C GLU A 337 19.14 8.45 -11.82
N ASP A 338 20.11 7.69 -11.26
CA ASP A 338 21.39 8.22 -10.78
C ASP A 338 22.56 8.00 -11.74
N ILE A 339 22.45 7.01 -12.63
CA ILE A 339 23.51 6.67 -13.59
C ILE A 339 23.07 7.05 -15.01
N GLY A 340 21.88 6.64 -15.42
CA GLY A 340 21.27 7.03 -16.67
C GLY A 340 22.16 6.84 -17.88
N MET A 341 22.34 7.91 -18.66
CA MET A 341 23.13 7.90 -19.90
C MET A 341 24.65 8.01 -19.68
N ALA A 342 25.11 8.22 -18.43
CA ALA A 342 26.53 8.18 -18.14
C ALA A 342 27.10 6.75 -18.30
N ASP A 343 26.29 5.73 -17.97
CA ASP A 343 26.56 4.32 -18.30
C ASP A 343 25.26 3.57 -18.63
N PRO A 344 24.88 3.50 -19.91
CA PRO A 344 23.67 2.80 -20.35
C PRO A 344 23.64 1.30 -20.02
N GLN A 345 24.80 0.66 -19.78
CA GLN A 345 24.87 -0.75 -19.42
C GLN A 345 24.35 -1.00 -18.00
N SER A 346 24.37 -0.01 -17.15
CA SER A 346 23.88 -0.12 -15.77
C SER A 346 22.41 -0.62 -15.69
N LEU A 347 21.53 -0.12 -16.56
CA LEU A 347 20.13 -0.60 -16.60
C LEU A 347 20.04 -2.05 -17.07
N VAL A 348 20.83 -2.44 -18.06
CA VAL A 348 20.87 -3.82 -18.57
C VAL A 348 21.34 -4.79 -17.49
N ILE A 349 22.38 -4.43 -16.75
CA ILE A 349 22.93 -5.24 -15.65
C ILE A 349 21.91 -5.33 -14.51
N ALA A 350 21.24 -4.23 -14.16
CA ALA A 350 20.22 -4.22 -13.13
C ALA A 350 19.03 -5.16 -13.47
N ILE A 351 18.58 -5.16 -14.73
CA ILE A 351 17.51 -6.05 -15.21
C ILE A 351 18.01 -7.49 -15.23
N ALA A 352 19.20 -7.77 -15.75
CA ALA A 352 19.77 -9.12 -15.78
C ALA A 352 19.92 -9.71 -14.36
N ALA A 353 20.33 -8.88 -13.38
CA ALA A 353 20.39 -9.31 -11.99
C ALA A 353 18.99 -9.61 -11.42
N ALA A 354 17.98 -8.80 -11.74
CA ALA A 354 16.61 -9.03 -11.31
C ALA A 354 16.03 -10.33 -11.89
N ASP A 355 16.28 -10.60 -13.17
CA ASP A 355 15.88 -11.86 -13.83
C ASP A 355 16.61 -13.04 -13.18
N ALA A 356 17.91 -12.94 -12.93
CA ALA A 356 18.68 -13.99 -12.26
C ALA A 356 18.11 -14.31 -10.88
N VAL A 357 17.78 -13.29 -10.07
CA VAL A 357 17.14 -13.47 -8.75
C VAL A 357 15.79 -14.20 -8.87
N GLN A 358 15.02 -13.90 -9.91
CA GLN A 358 13.73 -14.55 -10.14
C GLN A 358 13.89 -16.05 -10.48
N TYR A 359 14.95 -16.43 -11.22
CA TYR A 359 15.22 -17.83 -11.59
C TYR A 359 15.88 -18.63 -10.47
N ILE A 360 16.84 -18.02 -9.78
CA ILE A 360 17.70 -18.72 -8.81
C ILE A 360 17.03 -18.74 -7.42
N GLY A 361 16.35 -17.63 -7.05
CA GLY A 361 15.81 -17.44 -5.70
C GLY A 361 16.88 -17.13 -4.67
N MET A 362 16.46 -17.00 -3.41
CA MET A 362 17.37 -16.81 -2.27
C MET A 362 17.71 -18.17 -1.63
N PRO A 363 18.89 -18.38 -1.07
CA PRO A 363 19.90 -17.35 -0.76
C PRO A 363 20.88 -17.00 -1.90
N GLU A 364 21.00 -17.79 -2.96
CA GLU A 364 21.99 -17.61 -4.03
C GLU A 364 21.75 -16.35 -4.83
N GLY A 365 20.51 -15.86 -4.94
CA GLY A 365 20.13 -14.60 -5.59
C GLY A 365 20.87 -13.36 -5.06
N ARG A 366 21.46 -13.44 -3.85
CA ARG A 366 22.34 -12.39 -3.31
C ARG A 366 23.59 -12.13 -4.16
N ILE A 367 24.06 -13.14 -4.90
CA ILE A 367 25.28 -13.03 -5.69
C ILE A 367 25.12 -12.08 -6.88
N PRO A 368 24.12 -12.26 -7.78
CA PRO A 368 23.84 -11.30 -8.85
C PRO A 368 23.43 -9.92 -8.33
N LEU A 369 22.75 -9.82 -7.17
CA LEU A 369 22.46 -8.54 -6.53
C LEU A 369 23.73 -7.80 -6.13
N ALA A 370 24.69 -8.47 -5.49
CA ALA A 370 25.98 -7.88 -5.10
C ALA A 370 26.75 -7.42 -6.33
N GLN A 371 26.82 -8.23 -7.41
CA GLN A 371 27.48 -7.86 -8.66
C GLN A 371 26.87 -6.59 -9.26
N ALA A 372 25.52 -6.50 -9.34
CA ALA A 372 24.85 -5.32 -9.84
C ALA A 372 25.15 -4.08 -8.98
N VAL A 373 25.08 -4.19 -7.66
CA VAL A 373 25.35 -3.09 -6.72
C VAL A 373 26.78 -2.58 -6.86
N VAL A 374 27.78 -3.47 -6.95
CA VAL A 374 29.18 -3.07 -7.18
C VAL A 374 29.33 -2.31 -8.50
N HIS A 375 28.72 -2.82 -9.59
CA HIS A 375 28.74 -2.14 -10.88
C HIS A 375 28.12 -0.75 -10.78
N LEU A 376 26.91 -0.62 -10.21
CA LEU A 376 26.22 0.66 -10.10
C LEU A 376 26.94 1.65 -9.19
N ALA A 377 27.54 1.20 -8.10
CA ALA A 377 28.33 2.06 -7.23
C ALA A 377 29.58 2.59 -7.93
N CYS A 378 30.25 1.77 -8.75
CA CYS A 378 31.45 2.17 -9.51
C CYS A 378 31.13 2.97 -10.80
N ALA A 379 29.91 2.90 -11.32
CA ALA A 379 29.54 3.57 -12.57
C ALA A 379 29.59 5.09 -12.43
N PRO A 380 29.90 5.83 -13.52
CA PRO A 380 29.77 7.29 -13.54
C PRO A 380 28.32 7.69 -13.33
N LYS A 381 28.09 8.82 -12.65
CA LYS A 381 26.75 9.27 -12.23
C LYS A 381 26.25 10.40 -13.13
N SER A 382 24.97 10.29 -13.54
CA SER A 382 24.22 11.37 -14.19
C SER A 382 22.71 11.17 -14.00
N ASN A 383 22.04 12.19 -13.53
CA ASN A 383 20.58 12.24 -13.45
C ASN A 383 19.96 13.12 -14.57
N SER A 384 20.74 13.51 -15.58
CA SER A 384 20.32 14.45 -16.63
C SER A 384 19.06 14.00 -17.38
N ALA A 385 18.90 12.70 -17.66
CA ALA A 385 17.72 12.18 -18.35
C ALA A 385 16.46 12.29 -17.47
N TYR A 386 16.58 11.98 -16.20
CA TYR A 386 15.50 12.10 -15.20
C TYR A 386 15.07 13.58 -15.05
N MET A 387 16.02 14.49 -14.81
CA MET A 387 15.76 15.93 -14.70
C MET A 387 15.15 16.53 -15.98
N ALA A 388 15.55 16.02 -17.16
CA ALA A 388 15.00 16.46 -18.44
C ALA A 388 13.50 16.12 -18.56
N LEU A 389 13.10 14.90 -18.15
CA LEU A 389 11.70 14.49 -18.16
C LEU A 389 10.89 15.30 -17.15
N ASP A 390 11.40 15.51 -15.94
CA ASP A 390 10.73 16.30 -14.91
C ASP A 390 10.49 17.75 -15.35
N ALA A 391 11.48 18.38 -16.00
CA ALA A 391 11.32 19.70 -16.58
C ALA A 391 10.26 19.74 -17.69
N ALA A 392 10.19 18.71 -18.53
CA ALA A 392 9.14 18.61 -19.55
C ALA A 392 7.75 18.40 -18.92
N ILE A 393 7.64 17.56 -17.89
CA ILE A 393 6.39 17.35 -17.12
C ILE A 393 5.93 18.65 -16.47
N ALA A 394 6.87 19.41 -15.89
CA ALA A 394 6.56 20.71 -15.28
C ALA A 394 6.00 21.70 -16.31
N ASP A 395 6.59 21.79 -17.50
CA ASP A 395 6.04 22.64 -18.58
C ASP A 395 4.61 22.21 -18.96
N VAL A 396 4.38 20.92 -19.13
CA VAL A 396 3.03 20.39 -19.45
C VAL A 396 2.02 20.72 -18.35
N ARG A 397 2.37 20.53 -17.08
CA ARG A 397 1.51 20.85 -15.92
C ARG A 397 1.20 22.34 -15.80
N ASN A 398 2.12 23.20 -16.22
CA ASN A 398 1.96 24.64 -16.24
C ASN A 398 1.18 25.17 -17.48
N GLY A 399 0.64 24.27 -18.29
CA GLY A 399 -0.13 24.62 -19.50
C GLY A 399 0.72 24.94 -20.72
N ASN A 400 2.06 24.85 -20.64
CA ASN A 400 2.99 25.06 -21.74
C ASN A 400 3.05 23.84 -22.68
N THR A 401 1.90 23.41 -23.18
CA THR A 401 1.84 22.19 -24.00
C THR A 401 2.05 22.48 -25.49
N GLY A 402 1.57 23.64 -25.98
CA GLY A 402 1.53 23.98 -27.39
C GLY A 402 0.71 22.98 -28.22
N ARG A 403 0.46 23.33 -29.49
CA ARG A 403 -0.19 22.39 -30.42
C ARG A 403 0.84 21.62 -31.22
N VAL A 404 0.66 20.30 -31.35
CA VAL A 404 1.51 19.48 -32.23
C VAL A 404 1.56 20.11 -33.63
N PRO A 405 2.76 20.35 -34.20
CA PRO A 405 2.93 20.88 -35.52
C PRO A 405 2.13 20.11 -36.59
N LYS A 406 1.52 20.79 -37.57
CA LYS A 406 0.63 20.14 -38.54
C LYS A 406 1.30 19.04 -39.34
N HIS A 407 2.57 19.20 -39.71
CA HIS A 407 3.35 18.20 -40.46
C HIS A 407 3.63 16.94 -39.65
N LEU A 408 3.62 16.97 -38.31
CA LEU A 408 3.82 15.82 -37.43
C LEU A 408 2.52 15.09 -37.06
N ARG A 409 1.36 15.64 -37.44
CA ARG A 409 0.07 15.01 -37.11
C ARG A 409 -0.20 13.84 -38.02
N ASP A 410 -0.89 12.82 -37.53
CA ASP A 410 -1.27 11.65 -38.30
C ASP A 410 -2.03 12.04 -39.57
N ALA A 411 -1.64 11.46 -40.71
CA ALA A 411 -2.21 11.69 -42.02
C ALA A 411 -2.97 10.48 -42.58
N HIS A 412 -3.09 9.37 -41.82
CA HIS A 412 -3.63 8.11 -42.32
C HIS A 412 -5.14 7.93 -42.15
N TYR A 413 -5.88 8.96 -41.71
CA TYR A 413 -7.32 8.92 -41.55
C TYR A 413 -8.09 9.72 -42.61
N PRO A 414 -9.36 9.36 -42.95
CA PRO A 414 -10.18 10.12 -43.88
C PRO A 414 -10.36 11.58 -43.45
N GLY A 415 -10.02 12.53 -44.35
CA GLY A 415 -10.12 13.97 -44.10
C GLY A 415 -8.84 14.64 -43.59
N ALA A 416 -7.80 13.90 -43.21
CA ALA A 416 -6.53 14.46 -42.76
C ALA A 416 -5.91 15.44 -43.76
N LYS A 417 -5.97 15.11 -45.04
CA LYS A 417 -5.47 15.97 -46.15
C LYS A 417 -6.17 17.33 -46.19
N ARG A 418 -7.49 17.40 -45.93
CA ARG A 418 -8.25 18.70 -45.88
C ARG A 418 -7.79 19.58 -44.72
N LEU A 419 -7.35 18.98 -43.63
CA LEU A 419 -6.86 19.65 -42.41
C LEU A 419 -5.38 20.01 -42.53
N GLY A 420 -4.71 19.61 -43.61
CA GLY A 420 -3.26 19.83 -43.81
C GLY A 420 -2.37 19.03 -42.90
N HIS A 421 -2.88 17.91 -42.31
CA HIS A 421 -2.13 17.05 -41.45
C HIS A 421 -1.11 16.26 -42.28
N GLY A 422 0.11 16.10 -41.77
CA GLY A 422 1.22 15.45 -42.44
C GLY A 422 1.82 16.25 -43.62
N LYS A 423 1.23 17.37 -44.02
CA LYS A 423 1.75 18.14 -45.14
C LYS A 423 3.05 18.84 -44.79
N GLY A 424 4.11 18.55 -45.59
CA GLY A 424 5.43 19.13 -45.41
C GLY A 424 6.32 18.36 -44.42
N TYR A 425 5.87 17.19 -43.94
CA TYR A 425 6.76 16.31 -43.20
C TYR A 425 7.89 15.82 -44.10
N LYS A 426 9.12 15.97 -43.63
CA LYS A 426 10.33 15.47 -44.29
C LYS A 426 10.75 14.20 -43.59
N TYR A 427 10.88 13.11 -44.35
CA TYR A 427 11.23 11.81 -43.81
C TYR A 427 12.74 11.70 -43.63
N PRO A 428 13.26 11.53 -42.38
CA PRO A 428 14.71 11.58 -42.15
C PRO A 428 15.50 10.49 -42.87
N HIS A 429 14.91 9.34 -43.19
CA HIS A 429 15.60 8.26 -43.91
C HIS A 429 15.83 8.55 -45.39
N ASP A 430 15.19 9.61 -45.94
CA ASP A 430 15.47 10.07 -47.31
C ASP A 430 16.74 10.96 -47.37
N ASP A 431 17.28 11.37 -46.22
CA ASP A 431 18.49 12.14 -46.10
C ASP A 431 19.71 11.27 -45.83
N ALA A 432 20.83 11.54 -46.49
CA ALA A 432 22.06 10.74 -46.37
C ALA A 432 22.65 10.71 -44.95
N LEU A 433 22.36 11.74 -44.13
CA LEU A 433 22.79 11.82 -42.72
C LEU A 433 21.77 11.20 -41.77
N GLY A 434 20.58 10.80 -42.25
CA GLY A 434 19.49 10.33 -41.41
C GLY A 434 18.92 11.39 -40.45
N VAL A 435 19.28 12.65 -40.66
CA VAL A 435 18.81 13.79 -39.86
C VAL A 435 18.73 15.04 -40.75
N LEU A 436 17.67 15.82 -40.57
CA LEU A 436 17.42 16.99 -41.41
C LEU A 436 16.79 18.15 -40.63
N THR A 437 16.78 19.32 -41.24
CA THR A 437 16.19 20.52 -40.65
C THR A 437 14.65 20.42 -40.66
N GLN A 438 14.06 20.29 -39.47
CA GLN A 438 12.63 20.25 -39.25
C GLN A 438 12.29 20.58 -37.81
N ASP A 439 11.20 21.30 -37.58
CA ASP A 439 10.70 21.58 -36.25
C ASP A 439 9.90 20.38 -35.70
N TYR A 440 10.29 19.87 -34.54
CA TYR A 440 9.58 18.77 -33.86
C TYR A 440 8.77 19.26 -32.64
N LEU A 441 9.21 20.35 -32.00
CA LEU A 441 8.48 20.93 -30.89
C LEU A 441 7.36 21.88 -31.39
N PRO A 442 6.32 22.09 -30.59
CA PRO A 442 5.37 23.18 -30.80
C PRO A 442 6.09 24.53 -30.95
N THR A 443 5.49 25.46 -31.69
CA THR A 443 6.08 26.76 -32.00
C THR A 443 6.48 27.52 -30.74
N GLU A 444 5.67 27.45 -29.70
CA GLU A 444 5.87 28.10 -28.41
C GLU A 444 7.09 27.54 -27.66
N LEU A 445 7.45 26.28 -27.93
CA LEU A 445 8.53 25.56 -27.29
C LEU A 445 9.76 25.37 -28.19
N ARG A 446 9.77 25.94 -29.37
CA ARG A 446 10.79 25.70 -30.42
C ARG A 446 12.25 25.85 -29.95
N ARG A 447 12.52 26.73 -28.97
CA ARG A 447 13.87 26.96 -28.42
C ARG A 447 14.15 26.17 -27.14
N LYS A 448 13.18 25.46 -26.62
CA LYS A 448 13.33 24.71 -25.35
C LYS A 448 14.36 23.59 -25.49
N GLN A 449 15.14 23.41 -24.45
CA GLN A 449 16.08 22.29 -24.32
C GLN A 449 15.84 21.70 -22.93
N TYR A 450 15.38 20.45 -22.89
CA TYR A 450 15.18 19.75 -21.63
C TYR A 450 16.42 18.95 -21.23
N TYR A 451 16.96 18.16 -22.15
CA TYR A 451 18.11 17.31 -21.88
C TYR A 451 19.42 18.05 -22.05
N THR A 452 20.23 18.11 -21.01
CA THR A 452 21.58 18.64 -20.97
C THR A 452 22.50 17.56 -20.43
N PRO A 453 23.26 16.86 -21.27
CA PRO A 453 24.18 15.81 -20.83
C PRO A 453 25.29 16.39 -19.96
N THR A 454 25.80 15.56 -19.03
CA THR A 454 27.02 15.86 -18.27
C THR A 454 28.27 15.51 -19.07
N GLU A 455 29.43 15.73 -18.48
CA GLU A 455 30.74 15.29 -19.03
C GLU A 455 31.17 13.93 -18.41
N HIS A 456 30.23 13.19 -17.78
CA HIS A 456 30.53 11.94 -17.11
C HIS A 456 30.29 10.74 -18.03
N GLY A 457 31.22 9.79 -18.03
CA GLY A 457 31.10 8.54 -18.76
C GLY A 457 30.71 8.71 -20.24
N ASN A 458 29.72 7.95 -20.69
CA ASN A 458 29.20 7.98 -22.05
C ASN A 458 28.52 9.31 -22.43
N GLU A 459 28.08 10.12 -21.47
CA GLU A 459 27.42 11.40 -21.77
C GLU A 459 28.36 12.41 -22.41
N ARG A 460 29.69 12.26 -22.27
CA ARG A 460 30.69 13.07 -23.01
C ARG A 460 30.50 12.91 -24.52
N ASP A 461 30.38 11.68 -25.00
CA ASP A 461 30.18 11.38 -26.42
C ASP A 461 28.78 11.80 -26.87
N VAL A 462 27.76 11.58 -26.03
CA VAL A 462 26.40 12.05 -26.27
C VAL A 462 26.36 13.57 -26.39
N SER A 463 27.06 14.31 -25.53
CA SER A 463 27.14 15.77 -25.56
C SER A 463 27.68 16.28 -26.90
N ALA A 464 28.82 15.72 -27.34
CA ALA A 464 29.46 16.08 -28.61
C ALA A 464 28.55 15.78 -29.82
N ARG A 465 27.86 14.62 -29.81
CA ARG A 465 26.94 14.23 -30.88
C ARG A 465 25.68 15.09 -30.88
N LEU A 466 25.07 15.33 -29.70
CA LEU A 466 23.84 16.11 -29.55
C LEU A 466 24.00 17.55 -30.02
N ALA A 467 25.17 18.17 -29.77
CA ALA A 467 25.47 19.50 -30.26
C ALA A 467 25.40 19.58 -31.80
N LYS A 468 25.95 18.58 -32.52
CA LYS A 468 25.91 18.48 -33.98
C LYS A 468 24.47 18.25 -34.47
N LEU A 469 23.72 17.31 -33.84
CA LEU A 469 22.33 17.03 -34.20
C LEU A 469 21.43 18.25 -34.04
N ARG A 470 21.58 19.00 -32.95
CA ARG A 470 20.81 20.22 -32.70
C ARG A 470 21.06 21.30 -33.76
N LYS A 471 22.32 21.46 -34.22
CA LYS A 471 22.62 22.39 -35.31
C LYS A 471 21.92 22.02 -36.60
N ILE A 472 22.00 20.76 -37.03
CA ILE A 472 21.30 20.29 -38.25
C ILE A 472 19.79 20.47 -38.14
N ILE A 473 19.18 20.00 -37.04
CA ILE A 473 17.74 20.05 -36.82
C ILE A 473 17.19 21.49 -36.84
N ARG A 474 17.99 22.43 -36.28
CA ARG A 474 17.59 23.85 -36.19
C ARG A 474 18.05 24.69 -37.40
N GLY A 475 18.77 24.11 -38.34
CA GLY A 475 19.29 24.83 -39.52
C GLY A 475 20.37 25.87 -39.17
N GLN A 476 21.20 25.59 -38.18
CA GLN A 476 22.27 26.50 -37.70
C GLN A 476 23.61 26.03 -38.17
#